data_9da9d8966b59bd444470a7b3eee8a000
#
_entry.id   9da9d8966b59bd444470a7b3eee8a000
#
_cell.length_a   1.000
_cell.length_b   1.000
_cell.length_c   1.000
_cell.angle_alpha   90.00
_cell.angle_beta   90.00
_cell.angle_gamma   90.00
#
_symmetry.space_group_name_H-M   'P 1'
#
loop_
_entity.id
_entity.type
_entity.pdbx_description
1 polymer ?
#
loop_
_entity_poly.entity_id
_entity_poly.type
_entity_poly.pdbx_seq_one_letter_code
_entity_poly.pdbx_strand_id
1 'polypeptide(L)'
;MSAHEHLEQAEQVEHVSHSGSKKIALFIAVLALFLALSEMLGKSAQTSALAYNVNSNDLWSFFQSKTIRMALLSTAAEQMEIEAEHATDPAIKARLNKTIDTWKDNVVHYDDDPSTNEGRKQLVERAKESEHLRDEARARYHQYEFASAALQIGIVLASAEVITSIAALGWLSGLFGLLGLGLMGLGFSAPHAWDFLFHVAR
;
A
#
# COMPACT_ATOMS: atom_id res chain seq x y z
N MET A 1 54.11 36.04 -23.23
CA MET A 1 53.56 34.93 -22.43
C MET A 1 54.59 33.83 -22.45
N SER A 2 55.07 33.45 -21.31
CA SER A 2 56.11 32.42 -21.18
C SER A 2 55.54 31.02 -21.13
N ALA A 3 56.29 30.00 -21.55
CA ALA A 3 55.83 28.62 -21.48
C ALA A 3 55.40 28.18 -20.05
N HIS A 4 55.87 28.88 -19.03
CA HIS A 4 55.53 28.67 -17.64
C HIS A 4 54.06 29.10 -17.35
N GLU A 5 53.59 30.21 -17.89
CA GLU A 5 52.21 30.68 -17.74
C GLU A 5 51.17 29.72 -18.40
N HIS A 6 51.53 29.06 -19.49
CA HIS A 6 50.69 28.08 -20.12
C HIS A 6 50.59 26.76 -19.36
N LEU A 7 51.68 26.37 -18.65
CA LEU A 7 51.67 25.19 -17.79
C LEU A 7 50.85 25.44 -16.49
N GLU A 8 51.02 26.59 -15.86
CA GLU A 8 50.18 26.95 -14.68
C GLU A 8 48.71 27.07 -15.03
N GLN A 9 48.36 27.64 -16.20
CA GLN A 9 46.96 27.67 -16.66
C GLN A 9 46.41 26.29 -16.96
N ALA A 10 47.20 25.37 -17.56
CA ALA A 10 46.79 24.01 -17.82
C ALA A 10 46.59 23.22 -16.51
N GLU A 11 47.49 23.35 -15.52
CA GLU A 11 47.31 22.73 -14.20
C GLU A 11 46.10 23.28 -13.44
N GLN A 12 45.83 24.62 -13.51
CA GLN A 12 44.65 25.20 -12.87
C GLN A 12 43.36 24.71 -13.54
N VAL A 13 43.30 24.58 -14.85
CA VAL A 13 42.12 24.05 -15.58
C VAL A 13 41.94 22.58 -15.24
N GLU A 14 42.99 21.78 -15.13
CA GLU A 14 42.92 20.37 -14.76
C GLU A 14 42.44 20.19 -13.32
N HIS A 15 42.94 21.00 -12.38
CA HIS A 15 42.49 20.99 -10.97
C HIS A 15 41.03 21.42 -10.79
N VAL A 16 40.55 22.40 -11.56
CA VAL A 16 39.16 22.86 -11.51
C VAL A 16 38.21 21.83 -12.12
N SER A 17 38.59 21.19 -13.23
CA SER A 17 37.78 20.12 -13.85
C SER A 17 37.70 18.88 -12.98
N HIS A 18 38.80 18.47 -12.33
CA HIS A 18 38.79 17.35 -11.39
C HIS A 18 38.00 17.64 -10.11
N SER A 19 37.99 18.87 -9.61
CA SER A 19 37.20 19.26 -8.44
C SER A 19 35.70 19.27 -8.71
N GLY A 20 35.27 19.75 -9.88
CA GLY A 20 33.89 19.75 -10.32
C GLY A 20 33.32 18.31 -10.47
N SER A 21 34.08 17.46 -11.13
CA SER A 21 33.72 16.06 -11.34
C SER A 21 33.55 15.28 -10.02
N LYS A 22 34.37 15.51 -9.03
CA LYS A 22 34.27 14.88 -7.68
C LYS A 22 32.99 15.29 -6.94
N LYS A 23 32.57 16.54 -7.03
CA LYS A 23 31.33 17.03 -6.39
C LYS A 23 30.09 16.41 -7.02
N ILE A 24 30.06 16.32 -8.36
CA ILE A 24 28.97 15.71 -9.07
C ILE A 24 28.90 14.21 -8.79
N ALA A 25 30.03 13.52 -8.74
CA ALA A 25 30.09 12.10 -8.36
C ALA A 25 29.56 11.85 -6.95
N LEU A 26 29.90 12.71 -5.97
CA LEU A 26 29.34 12.66 -4.62
C LEU A 26 27.81 12.90 -4.64
N PHE A 27 27.35 13.86 -5.42
CA PHE A 27 25.93 14.15 -5.57
C PHE A 27 25.16 12.96 -6.15
N ILE A 28 25.66 12.31 -7.20
CA ILE A 28 25.12 11.07 -7.76
C ILE A 28 25.04 9.98 -6.69
N ALA A 29 26.09 9.80 -5.91
CA ALA A 29 26.11 8.79 -4.83
C ALA A 29 25.04 9.06 -3.75
N VAL A 30 24.80 10.33 -3.41
CA VAL A 30 23.73 10.73 -2.49
C VAL A 30 22.36 10.46 -3.08
N LEU A 31 22.12 10.82 -4.34
CA LEU A 31 20.85 10.50 -5.02
C LEU A 31 20.62 8.99 -5.10
N ALA A 32 21.66 8.19 -5.40
CA ALA A 32 21.58 6.74 -5.45
C ALA A 32 21.24 6.12 -4.07
N LEU A 33 21.75 6.68 -2.99
CA LEU A 33 21.39 6.28 -1.63
C LEU A 33 19.90 6.51 -1.36
N PHE A 34 19.40 7.71 -1.68
CA PHE A 34 17.95 8.00 -1.50
C PHE A 34 17.07 7.18 -2.44
N LEU A 35 17.53 6.89 -3.65
CA LEU A 35 16.85 5.98 -4.57
C LEU A 35 16.71 4.58 -3.94
N ALA A 36 17.79 4.02 -3.42
CA ALA A 36 17.76 2.70 -2.77
C ALA A 36 16.82 2.68 -1.55
N LEU A 37 16.79 3.75 -0.75
CA LEU A 37 15.85 3.89 0.37
C LEU A 37 14.41 3.97 -0.12
N SER A 38 14.13 4.76 -1.16
CA SER A 38 12.78 4.90 -1.74
C SER A 38 12.27 3.57 -2.30
N GLU A 39 13.10 2.82 -3.02
CA GLU A 39 12.76 1.49 -3.55
C GLU A 39 12.48 0.48 -2.43
N MET A 40 13.29 0.50 -1.34
CA MET A 40 13.07 -0.37 -0.18
C MET A 40 11.74 -0.06 0.52
N LEU A 41 11.43 1.22 0.72
CA LEU A 41 10.18 1.66 1.33
C LEU A 41 8.98 1.35 0.43
N GLY A 42 9.11 1.56 -0.89
CA GLY A 42 8.12 1.21 -1.89
C GLY A 42 7.79 -0.28 -1.88
N LYS A 43 8.82 -1.13 -1.89
CA LYS A 43 8.65 -2.58 -1.82
C LYS A 43 7.99 -3.04 -0.51
N SER A 44 8.34 -2.42 0.61
CA SER A 44 7.70 -2.69 1.90
C SER A 44 6.21 -2.31 1.88
N ALA A 45 5.87 -1.14 1.34
CA ALA A 45 4.49 -0.68 1.20
C ALA A 45 3.68 -1.59 0.26
N GLN A 46 4.26 -2.01 -0.87
CA GLN A 46 3.65 -2.96 -1.80
C GLN A 46 3.34 -4.30 -1.14
N THR A 47 4.29 -4.83 -0.37
CA THR A 47 4.10 -6.10 0.35
C THR A 47 2.99 -5.98 1.39
N SER A 48 2.93 -4.86 2.12
CA SER A 48 1.87 -4.58 3.08
C SER A 48 0.50 -4.48 2.40
N ALA A 49 0.41 -3.76 1.28
CA ALA A 49 -0.82 -3.66 0.49
C ALA A 49 -1.32 -5.04 0.02
N LEU A 50 -0.40 -5.91 -0.42
CA LEU A 50 -0.74 -7.28 -0.81
C LEU A 50 -1.23 -8.11 0.37
N ALA A 51 -0.57 -8.02 1.52
CA ALA A 51 -0.97 -8.73 2.73
C ALA A 51 -2.37 -8.32 3.21
N TYR A 52 -2.67 -7.02 3.25
CA TYR A 52 -3.99 -6.52 3.59
C TYR A 52 -5.06 -6.91 2.57
N ASN A 53 -4.72 -6.95 1.28
CA ASN A 53 -5.64 -7.41 0.24
C ASN A 53 -6.01 -8.89 0.42
N VAL A 54 -5.04 -9.74 0.73
CA VAL A 54 -5.29 -11.17 1.03
C VAL A 54 -6.17 -11.29 2.27
N ASN A 55 -5.84 -10.57 3.35
CA ASN A 55 -6.61 -10.61 4.60
C ASN A 55 -8.06 -10.15 4.39
N SER A 56 -8.28 -9.08 3.63
CA SER A 56 -9.63 -8.59 3.29
C SER A 56 -10.43 -9.66 2.53
N ASN A 57 -9.82 -10.29 1.51
CA ASN A 57 -10.47 -11.34 0.73
C ASN A 57 -10.81 -12.58 1.58
N ASP A 58 -9.95 -12.96 2.51
CA ASP A 58 -10.19 -14.07 3.43
C ASP A 58 -11.37 -13.75 4.37
N LEU A 59 -11.44 -12.52 4.89
CA LEU A 59 -12.54 -12.07 5.74
C LEU A 59 -13.87 -12.04 4.98
N TRP A 60 -13.89 -11.56 3.74
CA TRP A 60 -15.08 -11.61 2.88
C TRP A 60 -15.50 -13.04 2.55
N SER A 61 -14.56 -13.94 2.30
CA SER A 61 -14.84 -15.37 2.06
C SER A 61 -15.43 -16.02 3.31
N PHE A 62 -14.94 -15.65 4.48
CA PHE A 62 -15.50 -16.14 5.74
C PHE A 62 -16.91 -15.59 6.00
N PHE A 63 -17.14 -14.30 5.74
CA PHE A 63 -18.47 -13.70 5.76
C PHE A 63 -19.45 -14.43 4.84
N GLN A 64 -19.05 -14.72 3.60
CA GLN A 64 -19.87 -15.47 2.65
C GLN A 64 -20.19 -16.88 3.19
N SER A 65 -19.20 -17.59 3.74
CA SER A 65 -19.38 -18.91 4.32
C SER A 65 -20.39 -18.91 5.47
N LYS A 66 -20.32 -17.91 6.37
CA LYS A 66 -21.30 -17.74 7.45
C LYS A 66 -22.69 -17.41 6.91
N THR A 67 -22.77 -16.55 5.87
CA THR A 67 -24.04 -16.21 5.21
C THR A 67 -24.73 -17.45 4.62
N ILE A 68 -23.97 -18.32 3.95
CA ILE A 68 -24.50 -19.58 3.39
C ILE A 68 -24.99 -20.51 4.51
N ARG A 69 -24.20 -20.65 5.61
CA ARG A 69 -24.61 -21.46 6.76
C ARG A 69 -25.89 -20.92 7.41
N MET A 70 -26.02 -19.61 7.57
CA MET A 70 -27.24 -18.97 8.11
C MET A 70 -28.44 -19.27 7.22
N ALA A 71 -28.33 -19.07 5.91
CA ALA A 71 -29.40 -19.36 4.96
C ALA A 71 -29.83 -20.84 5.04
N LEU A 72 -28.85 -21.76 5.10
CA LEU A 72 -29.11 -23.19 5.19
C LEU A 72 -29.86 -23.54 6.48
N LEU A 73 -29.41 -23.03 7.64
CA LEU A 73 -30.04 -23.27 8.92
C LEU A 73 -31.45 -22.66 9.00
N SER A 74 -31.62 -21.44 8.48
CA SER A 74 -32.94 -20.78 8.44
C SER A 74 -33.93 -21.59 7.60
N THR A 75 -33.55 -22.00 6.39
CA THR A 75 -34.41 -22.83 5.53
C THR A 75 -34.71 -24.18 6.17
N ALA A 76 -33.73 -24.83 6.80
CA ALA A 76 -33.94 -26.09 7.49
C ALA A 76 -34.85 -25.94 8.73
N ALA A 77 -34.72 -24.83 9.47
CA ALA A 77 -35.60 -24.52 10.60
C ALA A 77 -37.04 -24.30 10.15
N GLU A 78 -37.26 -23.53 9.08
CA GLU A 78 -38.59 -23.30 8.49
C GLU A 78 -39.26 -24.61 8.04
N GLN A 79 -38.51 -25.50 7.37
CA GLN A 79 -39.02 -26.80 6.98
C GLN A 79 -39.36 -27.67 8.20
N MET A 80 -38.53 -27.67 9.23
CA MET A 80 -38.76 -28.44 10.44
C MET A 80 -39.93 -27.88 11.28
N GLU A 81 -40.24 -26.57 11.19
CA GLU A 81 -41.42 -25.97 11.81
C GLU A 81 -42.71 -26.56 11.20
N ILE A 82 -42.76 -26.70 9.87
CA ILE A 82 -43.89 -27.34 9.20
C ILE A 82 -44.07 -28.80 9.67
N GLU A 83 -42.97 -29.54 9.82
CA GLU A 83 -43.02 -30.92 10.35
C GLU A 83 -43.49 -30.97 11.80
N ALA A 84 -43.03 -30.00 12.65
CA ALA A 84 -43.45 -29.93 14.04
C ALA A 84 -44.94 -29.58 14.21
N GLU A 85 -45.52 -28.77 13.29
CA GLU A 85 -46.96 -28.47 13.26
C GLU A 85 -47.80 -29.72 13.00
N HIS A 86 -47.35 -30.62 12.15
CA HIS A 86 -48.06 -31.86 11.78
C HIS A 86 -47.74 -33.04 12.73
N ALA A 87 -46.78 -32.90 13.64
CA ALA A 87 -46.45 -33.93 14.58
C ALA A 87 -47.54 -34.16 15.64
N THR A 88 -48.11 -35.36 15.67
CA THR A 88 -49.16 -35.76 16.63
C THR A 88 -48.62 -36.27 17.96
N ASP A 89 -47.38 -36.77 17.96
CA ASP A 89 -46.71 -37.26 19.18
C ASP A 89 -46.02 -36.05 19.91
N PRO A 90 -46.41 -35.78 21.18
CA PRO A 90 -45.84 -34.66 21.96
C PRO A 90 -44.35 -34.76 22.15
N ALA A 91 -43.76 -35.98 22.29
CA ALA A 91 -42.34 -36.19 22.46
C ALA A 91 -41.54 -35.87 21.18
N ILE A 92 -42.07 -36.26 20.03
CA ILE A 92 -41.48 -35.91 18.74
C ILE A 92 -41.52 -34.39 18.54
N LYS A 93 -42.67 -33.77 18.77
CA LYS A 93 -42.85 -32.30 18.66
C LYS A 93 -41.87 -31.55 19.57
N ALA A 94 -41.68 -31.95 20.80
CA ALA A 94 -40.72 -31.34 21.70
C ALA A 94 -39.26 -31.43 21.20
N ARG A 95 -38.89 -32.55 20.61
CA ARG A 95 -37.55 -32.74 20.01
C ARG A 95 -37.35 -31.85 18.79
N LEU A 96 -38.35 -31.77 17.90
CA LEU A 96 -38.28 -30.90 16.72
C LEU A 96 -38.12 -29.42 17.13
N ASN A 97 -38.96 -28.96 18.06
CA ASN A 97 -38.89 -27.60 18.56
C ASN A 97 -37.52 -27.27 19.17
N LYS A 98 -36.96 -28.17 19.99
CA LYS A 98 -35.61 -27.99 20.54
C LYS A 98 -34.53 -27.84 19.45
N THR A 99 -34.65 -28.61 18.36
CA THR A 99 -33.71 -28.50 17.24
C THR A 99 -33.88 -27.17 16.49
N ILE A 100 -35.10 -26.74 16.27
CA ILE A 100 -35.46 -25.45 15.66
C ILE A 100 -34.86 -24.30 16.47
N ASP A 101 -35.07 -24.31 17.80
CA ASP A 101 -34.54 -23.28 18.68
C ASP A 101 -33.01 -23.23 18.61
N THR A 102 -32.36 -24.42 18.67
CA THR A 102 -30.89 -24.49 18.53
C THR A 102 -30.39 -23.91 17.21
N TRP A 103 -31.09 -24.17 16.10
CA TRP A 103 -30.70 -23.65 14.79
C TRP A 103 -30.92 -22.14 14.67
N LYS A 104 -32.04 -21.64 15.22
CA LYS A 104 -32.30 -20.20 15.30
C LYS A 104 -31.25 -19.46 16.14
N ASP A 105 -30.89 -20.02 17.27
CA ASP A 105 -29.82 -19.46 18.13
C ASP A 105 -28.48 -19.44 17.39
N ASN A 106 -28.14 -20.50 16.65
CA ASN A 106 -26.93 -20.52 15.81
C ASN A 106 -26.97 -19.46 14.71
N VAL A 107 -28.11 -19.20 14.10
CA VAL A 107 -28.29 -18.12 13.08
C VAL A 107 -27.98 -16.77 13.70
N VAL A 108 -28.53 -16.48 14.90
CA VAL A 108 -28.26 -15.24 15.62
C VAL A 108 -26.76 -15.12 15.95
N HIS A 109 -26.16 -16.21 16.43
CA HIS A 109 -24.75 -16.23 16.78
C HIS A 109 -23.83 -16.06 15.54
N TYR A 110 -24.18 -16.61 14.39
CA TYR A 110 -23.45 -16.39 13.15
C TYR A 110 -23.56 -14.97 12.64
N ASP A 111 -24.67 -14.25 12.89
CA ASP A 111 -24.85 -12.86 12.49
C ASP A 111 -24.06 -11.91 13.39
N ASP A 112 -24.11 -12.15 14.71
CA ASP A 112 -23.48 -11.27 15.69
C ASP A 112 -22.81 -12.11 16.80
N ASP A 113 -21.49 -12.13 16.80
CA ASP A 113 -20.68 -12.84 17.80
C ASP A 113 -19.53 -11.95 18.31
N PRO A 114 -19.82 -11.06 19.25
CA PRO A 114 -18.80 -10.20 19.87
C PRO A 114 -17.77 -10.97 20.68
N SER A 115 -18.09 -12.18 21.12
CA SER A 115 -17.21 -12.97 22.00
C SER A 115 -16.00 -13.54 21.25
N THR A 116 -16.22 -14.01 20.03
CA THR A 116 -15.15 -14.53 19.16
C THR A 116 -14.67 -13.51 18.12
N ASN A 117 -15.40 -12.42 17.96
CA ASN A 117 -15.17 -11.42 16.89
C ASN A 117 -15.27 -12.02 15.48
N GLU A 118 -16.10 -13.08 15.33
CA GLU A 118 -16.29 -13.83 14.09
C GLU A 118 -17.72 -13.81 13.56
N GLY A 119 -18.64 -13.05 14.15
CA GLY A 119 -19.96 -12.80 13.57
C GLY A 119 -19.87 -12.08 12.23
N ARG A 120 -20.90 -12.22 11.39
CA ARG A 120 -20.94 -11.52 10.09
C ARG A 120 -20.74 -10.02 10.21
N LYS A 121 -21.32 -9.38 11.23
CA LYS A 121 -21.16 -7.95 11.50
C LYS A 121 -19.69 -7.60 11.76
N GLN A 122 -19.03 -8.38 12.64
CA GLN A 122 -17.63 -8.18 12.98
C GLN A 122 -16.71 -8.45 11.78
N LEU A 123 -17.03 -9.47 10.97
CA LEU A 123 -16.25 -9.78 9.77
C LEU A 123 -16.30 -8.66 8.73
N VAL A 124 -17.45 -8.00 8.55
CA VAL A 124 -17.59 -6.83 7.66
C VAL A 124 -16.74 -5.66 8.15
N GLU A 125 -16.74 -5.37 9.44
CA GLU A 125 -15.91 -4.28 10.00
C GLU A 125 -14.43 -4.56 9.81
N ARG A 126 -13.98 -5.78 10.12
CA ARG A 126 -12.58 -6.19 9.94
C ARG A 126 -12.17 -6.20 8.47
N ALA A 127 -13.05 -6.63 7.55
CA ALA A 127 -12.78 -6.62 6.13
C ALA A 127 -12.58 -5.20 5.61
N LYS A 128 -13.47 -4.27 5.99
CA LYS A 128 -13.37 -2.85 5.62
C LYS A 128 -12.12 -2.18 6.20
N GLU A 129 -11.75 -2.51 7.43
CA GLU A 129 -10.50 -2.02 8.03
C GLU A 129 -9.28 -2.51 7.25
N SER A 130 -9.27 -3.79 6.86
CA SER A 130 -8.20 -4.32 6.00
C SER A 130 -8.17 -3.67 4.61
N GLU A 131 -9.32 -3.33 4.03
CA GLU A 131 -9.40 -2.57 2.79
C GLU A 131 -8.82 -1.17 2.95
N HIS A 132 -9.14 -0.47 4.03
CA HIS A 132 -8.59 0.85 4.32
C HIS A 132 -7.06 0.81 4.47
N LEU A 133 -6.53 -0.14 5.25
CA LEU A 133 -5.08 -0.32 5.42
C LEU A 133 -4.37 -0.69 4.11
N ARG A 134 -5.03 -1.50 3.25
CA ARG A 134 -4.55 -1.80 1.89
C ARG A 134 -4.44 -0.53 1.05
N ASP A 135 -5.46 0.32 1.06
CA ASP A 135 -5.51 1.53 0.25
C ASP A 135 -4.48 2.56 0.72
N GLU A 136 -4.28 2.69 2.04
CA GLU A 136 -3.16 3.48 2.60
C GLU A 136 -1.79 2.96 2.14
N ALA A 137 -1.55 1.66 2.27
CA ALA A 137 -0.28 1.07 1.88
C ALA A 137 -0.03 1.22 0.37
N ARG A 138 -1.08 1.13 -0.45
CA ARG A 138 -1.02 1.36 -1.89
C ARG A 138 -0.71 2.81 -2.24
N ALA A 139 -1.32 3.76 -1.54
CA ALA A 139 -1.03 5.18 -1.71
C ALA A 139 0.45 5.49 -1.39
N ARG A 140 0.99 4.93 -0.29
CA ARG A 140 2.41 5.03 0.06
C ARG A 140 3.31 4.44 -1.03
N TYR A 141 2.97 3.26 -1.54
CA TYR A 141 3.71 2.62 -2.63
C TYR A 141 3.83 3.54 -3.84
N HIS A 142 2.73 4.14 -4.30
CA HIS A 142 2.77 5.05 -5.45
C HIS A 142 3.63 6.30 -5.21
N GLN A 143 3.61 6.86 -4.00
CA GLN A 143 4.48 7.99 -3.66
C GLN A 143 5.97 7.61 -3.78
N TYR A 144 6.36 6.46 -3.26
CA TYR A 144 7.75 5.98 -3.35
C TYR A 144 8.14 5.60 -4.78
N GLU A 145 7.22 5.08 -5.58
CA GLU A 145 7.44 4.77 -6.99
C GLU A 145 7.75 6.06 -7.80
N PHE A 146 6.95 7.11 -7.62
CA PHE A 146 7.22 8.41 -8.24
C PHE A 146 8.50 9.07 -7.71
N ALA A 147 8.78 8.95 -6.41
CA ALA A 147 10.02 9.43 -5.83
C ALA A 147 11.23 8.74 -6.46
N SER A 148 11.19 7.41 -6.60
CA SER A 148 12.25 6.63 -7.26
C SER A 148 12.45 7.05 -8.70
N ALA A 149 11.38 7.23 -9.47
CA ALA A 149 11.46 7.69 -10.86
C ALA A 149 12.11 9.08 -10.97
N ALA A 150 11.74 10.02 -10.11
CA ALA A 150 12.34 11.36 -10.08
C ALA A 150 13.85 11.30 -9.74
N LEU A 151 14.23 10.50 -8.73
CA LEU A 151 15.63 10.31 -8.34
C LEU A 151 16.45 9.65 -9.46
N GLN A 152 15.91 8.66 -10.18
CA GLN A 152 16.55 8.02 -11.32
C GLN A 152 16.82 9.03 -12.45
N ILE A 153 15.82 9.86 -12.78
CA ILE A 153 16.00 10.94 -13.77
C ILE A 153 17.10 11.90 -13.32
N GLY A 154 17.10 12.28 -12.04
CA GLY A 154 18.14 13.14 -11.45
C GLY A 154 19.54 12.54 -11.62
N ILE A 155 19.73 11.25 -11.33
CA ILE A 155 21.01 10.55 -11.51
C ILE A 155 21.45 10.55 -12.97
N VAL A 156 20.55 10.27 -13.92
CA VAL A 156 20.86 10.26 -15.35
C VAL A 156 21.31 11.64 -15.83
N LEU A 157 20.61 12.70 -15.40
CA LEU A 157 20.95 14.09 -15.76
C LEU A 157 22.29 14.52 -15.17
N ALA A 158 22.58 14.17 -13.90
CA ALA A 158 23.87 14.42 -13.28
C ALA A 158 25.01 13.69 -14.00
N SER A 159 24.78 12.45 -14.42
CA SER A 159 25.76 11.67 -15.20
C SER A 159 26.01 12.28 -16.57
N ALA A 160 24.97 12.80 -17.23
CA ALA A 160 25.09 13.51 -18.50
C ALA A 160 25.87 14.83 -18.35
N GLU A 161 25.72 15.57 -17.23
CA GLU A 161 26.50 16.77 -16.92
C GLU A 161 28.00 16.44 -16.87
N VAL A 162 28.40 15.33 -16.23
CA VAL A 162 29.82 14.91 -16.14
C VAL A 162 30.42 14.73 -17.54
N ILE A 163 29.65 14.19 -18.48
CA ILE A 163 30.12 13.88 -19.84
C ILE A 163 30.11 15.12 -20.75
N THR A 164 29.05 15.94 -20.64
CA THR A 164 28.81 17.07 -21.57
C THR A 164 29.35 18.39 -21.07
N SER A 165 29.63 18.51 -19.76
CA SER A 165 29.99 19.74 -19.05
C SER A 165 28.91 20.86 -19.18
N ILE A 166 27.65 20.48 -19.44
CA ILE A 166 26.53 21.42 -19.54
C ILE A 166 25.91 21.61 -18.15
N ALA A 167 26.22 22.73 -17.48
CA ALA A 167 25.76 23.05 -16.13
C ALA A 167 24.21 23.06 -15.96
N ALA A 168 23.48 23.31 -17.03
CA ALA A 168 22.00 23.27 -17.00
C ALA A 168 21.46 21.87 -16.60
N LEU A 169 22.17 20.80 -16.99
CA LEU A 169 21.78 19.43 -16.62
C LEU A 169 21.92 19.18 -15.12
N GLY A 170 22.94 19.75 -14.49
CA GLY A 170 23.11 19.67 -13.04
C GLY A 170 22.03 20.38 -12.25
N TRP A 171 21.63 21.58 -12.70
CA TRP A 171 20.50 22.29 -12.09
C TRP A 171 19.20 21.49 -12.21
N LEU A 172 18.95 20.92 -13.39
CA LEU A 172 17.78 20.08 -13.63
C LEU A 172 17.81 18.80 -12.79
N SER A 173 18.98 18.17 -12.67
CA SER A 173 19.20 17.03 -11.78
C SER A 173 18.90 17.37 -10.32
N GLY A 174 19.37 18.54 -9.83
CA GLY A 174 19.06 19.03 -8.50
C GLY A 174 17.55 19.21 -8.26
N LEU A 175 16.83 19.75 -9.26
CA LEU A 175 15.38 19.91 -9.20
C LEU A 175 14.67 18.56 -9.07
N PHE A 176 15.05 17.56 -9.89
CA PHE A 176 14.49 16.21 -9.81
C PHE A 176 14.86 15.50 -8.51
N GLY A 177 16.07 15.72 -7.99
CA GLY A 177 16.49 15.23 -6.68
C GLY A 177 15.62 15.77 -5.55
N LEU A 178 15.36 17.08 -5.51
CA LEU A 178 14.48 17.72 -4.55
C LEU A 178 13.02 17.25 -4.69
N LEU A 179 12.54 17.08 -5.92
CA LEU A 179 11.21 16.53 -6.19
C LEU A 179 11.08 15.10 -5.62
N GLY A 180 12.07 14.24 -5.88
CA GLY A 180 12.09 12.87 -5.36
C GLY A 180 12.10 12.81 -3.84
N LEU A 181 12.93 13.64 -3.18
CA LEU A 181 12.97 13.74 -1.72
C LEU A 181 11.64 14.27 -1.15
N GLY A 182 11.02 15.25 -1.81
CA GLY A 182 9.71 15.78 -1.42
C GLY A 182 8.62 14.72 -1.49
N LEU A 183 8.55 13.97 -2.59
CA LEU A 183 7.60 12.87 -2.76
C LEU A 183 7.83 11.74 -1.74
N MET A 184 9.09 11.41 -1.45
CA MET A 184 9.43 10.42 -0.42
C MET A 184 8.95 10.88 0.97
N GLY A 185 9.12 12.16 1.31
CA GLY A 185 8.61 12.75 2.55
C GLY A 185 7.08 12.73 2.64
N LEU A 186 6.37 13.00 1.53
CA LEU A 186 4.92 12.91 1.45
C LEU A 186 4.43 11.48 1.64
N GLY A 187 5.09 10.49 1.05
CA GLY A 187 4.76 9.07 1.23
C GLY A 187 4.84 8.63 2.69
N PHE A 188 5.71 9.26 3.48
CA PHE A 188 5.84 8.97 4.91
C PHE A 188 4.77 9.69 5.76
N SER A 189 4.47 10.96 5.49
CA SER A 189 3.66 11.83 6.37
C SER A 189 2.21 11.98 5.93
N ALA A 190 1.93 11.95 4.62
CA ALA A 190 0.61 12.22 4.05
C ALA A 190 0.38 11.45 2.74
N PRO A 191 0.20 10.13 2.78
CA PRO A 191 0.11 9.29 1.57
C PRO A 191 -1.07 9.68 0.66
N HIS A 192 -2.15 10.23 1.21
CA HIS A 192 -3.33 10.68 0.46
C HIS A 192 -3.26 12.12 -0.06
N ALA A 193 -2.15 12.86 0.18
CA ALA A 193 -2.03 14.25 -0.31
C ALA A 193 -2.15 14.35 -1.84
N TRP A 194 -1.82 13.29 -2.56
CA TRP A 194 -1.91 13.20 -4.02
C TRP A 194 -3.33 13.07 -4.52
N ASP A 195 -4.19 12.34 -3.83
CA ASP A 195 -5.60 12.15 -4.19
C ASP A 195 -6.35 13.48 -4.16
N PHE A 196 -5.99 14.37 -3.22
CA PHE A 196 -6.55 15.71 -3.12
C PHE A 196 -6.21 16.57 -4.36
N LEU A 197 -4.99 16.47 -4.90
CA LEU A 197 -4.57 17.24 -6.08
C LEU A 197 -5.28 16.78 -7.37
N PHE A 198 -5.59 15.49 -7.50
CA PHE A 198 -6.29 14.96 -8.67
C PHE A 198 -7.81 15.03 -8.58
N HIS A 199 -8.40 15.09 -7.37
CA HIS A 199 -9.85 15.33 -7.21
C HIS A 199 -10.25 16.79 -7.49
N VAL A 200 -9.34 17.74 -7.34
CA VAL A 200 -9.58 19.16 -7.68
C VAL A 200 -9.50 19.40 -9.19
N ALA A 201 -8.93 18.48 -9.96
CA ALA A 201 -8.77 18.57 -11.43
C ALA A 201 -9.89 17.85 -12.23
N ARG A 202 -10.92 17.33 -11.56
CA ARG A 202 -12.15 16.75 -12.14
C ARG A 202 -13.35 17.61 -11.79
#